data_c7875a5e3d7af48b8d8b53240c72730b
#
_entry.id   c7875a5e3d7af48b8d8b53240c72730b
#
_cell.length_a   1.000
_cell.length_b   1.000
_cell.length_c   1.000
_cell.angle_alpha   90.00
_cell.angle_beta   90.00
_cell.angle_gamma   90.00
#
_symmetry.space_group_name_H-M   'P 1'
#
loop_
_entity.id
_entity.type
_entity.pdbx_description
1 polymer ?
#
loop_
_entity_poly.entity_id
_entity_poly.type
_entity_poly.pdbx_seq_one_letter_code
_entity_poly.pdbx_strand_id
1 'polypeptide(L)'
;LLSIASLFLVGLVVFTHFHKKEEKPSYSNLNSKASLNEVRFILSKHLDKGSVDNFINLVTDYNDTVGSVGLSGSFAPFTKTDYDVEKISSLWTAKHGDFIGTNCRINTYTLLKGKIKIPQVKSDSELLFQDKDAIDKGKLFDAKDQADFQILFSRVKTEATQDVKVHAKHMEDYYKQFTFDDKARMLSVVVHDNLDGNSLFVGHVGVLVPTTNGYLFVE
;
A
#
# COMPACT_ATOMS: atom_id res chain seq x y z
N LEU A 1 -24.59 -24.47 72.14
CA LEU A 1 -23.51 -23.65 71.54
C LEU A 1 -23.25 -24.19 70.13
N LEU A 2 -23.84 -23.58 69.11
CA LEU A 2 -23.59 -23.89 67.70
C LEU A 2 -22.46 -22.93 67.22
N SER A 3 -21.38 -23.51 66.75
CA SER A 3 -20.31 -22.77 66.07
C SER A 3 -20.54 -22.84 64.56
N ILE A 4 -20.78 -21.67 63.96
CA ILE A 4 -20.88 -21.50 62.53
C ILE A 4 -19.48 -21.41 61.95
N ALA A 5 -19.06 -22.41 61.19
CA ALA A 5 -17.87 -22.37 60.41
C ALA A 5 -18.16 -21.70 59.07
N SER A 6 -17.68 -20.48 58.90
CA SER A 6 -17.77 -19.74 57.64
C SER A 6 -16.73 -20.30 56.68
N LEU A 7 -17.20 -21.00 55.65
CA LEU A 7 -16.37 -21.39 54.50
C LEU A 7 -16.14 -20.15 53.62
N PHE A 8 -14.93 -19.60 53.67
CA PHE A 8 -14.44 -18.65 52.65
C PHE A 8 -14.03 -19.44 51.43
N LEU A 9 -14.89 -19.43 50.41
CA LEU A 9 -14.54 -19.90 49.08
C LEU A 9 -13.74 -18.78 48.39
N VAL A 10 -12.39 -18.91 48.43
CA VAL A 10 -11.51 -18.05 47.65
C VAL A 10 -11.59 -18.56 46.21
N GLY A 11 -12.44 -17.91 45.39
CA GLY A 11 -12.46 -18.11 43.97
C GLY A 11 -11.14 -17.60 43.35
N LEU A 12 -10.24 -18.51 43.04
CA LEU A 12 -9.03 -18.21 42.24
C LEU A 12 -9.47 -17.93 40.83
N VAL A 13 -9.72 -16.65 40.50
CA VAL A 13 -9.92 -16.22 39.13
C VAL A 13 -8.56 -16.26 38.43
N VAL A 14 -8.30 -17.39 37.76
CA VAL A 14 -7.16 -17.51 36.85
C VAL A 14 -7.46 -16.65 35.63
N PHE A 15 -6.99 -15.42 35.62
CA PHE A 15 -6.87 -14.64 34.39
C PHE A 15 -5.85 -15.32 33.50
N THR A 16 -6.29 -16.24 32.67
CA THR A 16 -5.51 -16.67 31.51
C THR A 16 -5.43 -15.47 30.59
N HIS A 17 -4.38 -14.66 30.73
CA HIS A 17 -3.96 -13.76 29.70
C HIS A 17 -3.61 -14.64 28.49
N PHE A 18 -4.56 -14.80 27.57
CA PHE A 18 -4.23 -15.21 26.23
C PHE A 18 -3.36 -14.12 25.64
N HIS A 19 -2.05 -14.25 25.83
CA HIS A 19 -1.11 -13.58 24.96
C HIS A 19 -1.38 -14.12 23.56
N LYS A 20 -2.22 -13.43 22.82
CA LYS A 20 -2.29 -13.60 21.37
C LYS A 20 -0.86 -13.40 20.92
N LYS A 21 -0.19 -14.50 20.57
CA LYS A 21 1.16 -14.46 20.00
C LYS A 21 1.07 -13.46 18.86
N GLU A 22 1.74 -12.33 18.94
CA GLU A 22 1.76 -11.37 17.85
C GLU A 22 2.30 -12.13 16.65
N GLU A 23 1.43 -12.46 15.74
CA GLU A 23 1.82 -13.08 14.48
C GLU A 23 2.59 -12.00 13.71
N LYS A 24 3.88 -12.25 13.54
CA LYS A 24 4.71 -11.37 12.72
C LYS A 24 4.15 -11.37 11.31
N PRO A 25 4.05 -10.21 10.66
CA PRO A 25 3.60 -10.15 9.29
C PRO A 25 4.53 -10.99 8.40
N SER A 26 3.94 -11.74 7.50
CA SER A 26 4.68 -12.40 6.44
C SER A 26 4.65 -11.54 5.18
N TYR A 27 5.69 -11.64 4.35
CA TYR A 27 5.76 -10.93 3.10
C TYR A 27 6.27 -11.82 1.97
N SER A 28 6.02 -11.41 0.72
CA SER A 28 6.49 -12.03 -0.49
C SER A 28 6.67 -10.98 -1.58
N ASN A 29 7.68 -11.15 -2.43
CA ASN A 29 7.82 -10.39 -3.68
C ASN A 29 7.01 -11.02 -4.83
N LEU A 30 6.19 -12.00 -4.54
CA LEU A 30 5.37 -12.74 -5.52
C LEU A 30 6.18 -13.41 -6.64
N ASN A 31 7.44 -13.76 -6.36
CA ASN A 31 8.33 -14.41 -7.31
C ASN A 31 8.12 -15.95 -7.39
N SER A 32 6.90 -16.39 -7.13
CA SER A 32 6.46 -17.77 -7.36
C SER A 32 5.05 -17.81 -7.91
N LYS A 33 4.76 -18.78 -8.76
CA LYS A 33 3.38 -18.97 -9.29
C LYS A 33 2.36 -19.16 -8.18
N ALA A 34 2.74 -19.78 -7.06
CA ALA A 34 1.84 -20.04 -5.95
C ALA A 34 1.43 -18.73 -5.26
N SER A 35 2.39 -17.92 -4.82
CA SER A 35 2.11 -16.63 -4.15
C SER A 35 1.43 -15.63 -5.09
N LEU A 36 1.84 -15.60 -6.36
CA LEU A 36 1.21 -14.73 -7.37
C LEU A 36 -0.27 -15.09 -7.59
N ASN A 37 -0.58 -16.38 -7.72
CA ASN A 37 -1.96 -16.84 -7.89
C ASN A 37 -2.80 -16.65 -6.63
N GLU A 38 -2.22 -16.86 -5.44
CA GLU A 38 -2.88 -16.59 -4.17
C GLU A 38 -3.28 -15.11 -4.05
N VAL A 39 -2.35 -14.21 -4.29
CA VAL A 39 -2.62 -12.76 -4.25
C VAL A 39 -3.62 -12.35 -5.32
N ARG A 40 -3.48 -12.82 -6.56
CA ARG A 40 -4.47 -12.58 -7.62
C ARG A 40 -5.87 -13.03 -7.18
N PHE A 41 -6.00 -14.21 -6.61
CA PHE A 41 -7.28 -14.72 -6.14
C PHE A 41 -7.88 -13.87 -5.02
N ILE A 42 -7.08 -13.45 -4.03
CA ILE A 42 -7.53 -12.60 -2.93
C ILE A 42 -7.97 -11.24 -3.46
N LEU A 43 -7.15 -10.57 -4.26
CA LEU A 43 -7.46 -9.25 -4.81
C LEU A 43 -8.72 -9.27 -5.68
N SER A 44 -8.91 -10.30 -6.50
CA SER A 44 -10.07 -10.42 -7.41
C SER A 44 -11.41 -10.59 -6.70
N LYS A 45 -11.42 -10.86 -5.38
CA LYS A 45 -12.66 -10.86 -4.58
C LYS A 45 -13.13 -9.45 -4.22
N HIS A 46 -12.22 -8.48 -4.26
CA HIS A 46 -12.44 -7.14 -3.74
C HIS A 46 -12.31 -6.06 -4.83
N LEU A 47 -11.50 -6.31 -5.84
CA LEU A 47 -11.12 -5.36 -6.87
C LEU A 47 -11.59 -5.80 -8.27
N ASP A 48 -11.56 -4.88 -9.22
CA ASP A 48 -11.85 -5.18 -10.61
C ASP A 48 -10.81 -6.15 -11.18
N LYS A 49 -11.28 -7.15 -11.93
CA LYS A 49 -10.40 -8.19 -12.48
C LYS A 49 -9.36 -7.63 -13.44
N GLY A 50 -9.72 -6.66 -14.27
CA GLY A 50 -8.80 -6.05 -15.23
C GLY A 50 -7.71 -5.26 -14.51
N SER A 51 -8.06 -4.51 -13.45
CA SER A 51 -7.12 -3.81 -12.59
C SER A 51 -6.14 -4.77 -11.89
N VAL A 52 -6.65 -5.89 -11.38
CA VAL A 52 -5.82 -6.93 -10.75
C VAL A 52 -4.89 -7.56 -11.79
N ASP A 53 -5.39 -7.93 -12.97
CA ASP A 53 -4.57 -8.53 -14.02
C ASP A 53 -3.45 -7.56 -14.48
N ASN A 54 -3.74 -6.27 -14.60
CA ASN A 54 -2.73 -5.25 -14.93
C ASN A 54 -1.64 -5.17 -13.86
N PHE A 55 -2.02 -5.12 -12.59
CA PHE A 55 -1.05 -5.13 -11.48
C PHE A 55 -0.19 -6.40 -11.51
N ILE A 56 -0.80 -7.57 -11.66
CA ILE A 56 -0.08 -8.85 -11.72
C ILE A 56 0.89 -8.90 -12.92
N ASN A 57 0.53 -8.29 -14.04
CA ASN A 57 1.43 -8.20 -15.20
C ASN A 57 2.65 -7.32 -14.89
N LEU A 58 2.48 -6.19 -14.19
CA LEU A 58 3.59 -5.33 -13.76
C LEU A 58 4.54 -6.09 -12.83
N VAL A 59 3.99 -6.81 -11.83
CA VAL A 59 4.77 -7.64 -10.92
C VAL A 59 5.52 -8.75 -11.66
N THR A 60 4.85 -9.41 -12.59
CA THR A 60 5.44 -10.50 -13.39
C THR A 60 6.59 -9.97 -14.25
N ASP A 61 6.36 -8.85 -14.95
CA ASP A 61 7.40 -8.23 -15.79
C ASP A 61 8.65 -7.85 -14.96
N TYR A 62 8.43 -7.27 -13.77
CA TYR A 62 9.54 -6.98 -12.86
C TYR A 62 10.26 -8.25 -12.41
N ASN A 63 9.55 -9.25 -11.92
CA ASN A 63 10.12 -10.48 -11.41
C ASN A 63 10.85 -11.27 -12.50
N ASP A 64 10.30 -11.33 -13.71
CA ASP A 64 10.93 -11.98 -14.87
C ASP A 64 12.20 -11.23 -15.33
N THR A 65 12.24 -9.92 -15.13
CA THR A 65 13.38 -9.08 -15.52
C THR A 65 14.54 -9.23 -14.54
N VAL A 66 14.25 -9.12 -13.24
CA VAL A 66 15.31 -9.15 -12.21
C VAL A 66 15.64 -10.57 -11.74
N GLY A 67 14.83 -11.54 -12.11
CA GLY A 67 15.01 -12.94 -11.75
C GLY A 67 14.88 -13.18 -10.25
N SER A 68 15.83 -13.96 -9.69
CA SER A 68 15.83 -14.29 -8.26
C SER A 68 16.69 -13.35 -7.40
N VAL A 69 17.09 -12.20 -7.92
CA VAL A 69 17.97 -11.28 -7.20
C VAL A 69 17.27 -10.66 -6.02
N GLY A 70 17.52 -11.18 -4.81
CA GLY A 70 16.93 -10.70 -3.55
C GLY A 70 15.43 -10.90 -3.37
N LEU A 71 14.74 -11.61 -4.30
CA LEU A 71 13.29 -11.76 -4.26
C LEU A 71 12.86 -13.01 -3.46
N SER A 72 11.88 -12.82 -2.58
CA SER A 72 11.17 -13.91 -1.90
C SER A 72 10.01 -14.41 -2.74
N GLY A 73 10.01 -15.71 -3.08
CA GLY A 73 8.93 -16.32 -3.85
C GLY A 73 7.72 -16.68 -3.01
N SER A 74 7.92 -17.14 -1.78
CA SER A 74 6.86 -17.57 -0.87
C SER A 74 6.64 -16.55 0.24
N PHE A 75 5.45 -16.55 0.81
CA PHE A 75 5.21 -15.80 2.04
C PHE A 75 6.06 -16.36 3.18
N ALA A 76 6.85 -15.50 3.79
CA ALA A 76 7.72 -15.82 4.92
C ALA A 76 7.69 -14.66 5.94
N PRO A 77 8.02 -14.92 7.21
CA PRO A 77 8.16 -13.86 8.20
C PRO A 77 9.13 -12.79 7.68
N PHE A 78 8.79 -11.52 7.90
CA PHE A 78 9.63 -10.42 7.45
C PHE A 78 11.03 -10.53 8.08
N THR A 79 12.02 -10.58 7.23
CA THR A 79 13.44 -10.46 7.59
C THR A 79 14.03 -9.32 6.77
N LYS A 80 15.08 -8.67 7.27
CA LYS A 80 15.79 -7.66 6.48
C LYS A 80 16.27 -8.32 5.18
N THR A 81 15.79 -7.83 4.05
CA THR A 81 16.25 -8.25 2.73
C THR A 81 17.41 -7.38 2.31
N ASP A 82 18.41 -8.02 1.75
CA ASP A 82 19.56 -7.35 1.13
C ASP A 82 19.40 -7.45 -0.38
N TYR A 83 18.86 -6.37 -0.97
CA TYR A 83 18.68 -6.29 -2.42
C TYR A 83 19.98 -5.81 -3.08
N ASP A 84 20.47 -6.54 -4.06
CA ASP A 84 21.53 -6.06 -4.95
C ASP A 84 20.95 -5.04 -5.94
N VAL A 85 20.87 -3.80 -5.45
CA VAL A 85 20.22 -2.69 -6.17
C VAL A 85 20.94 -2.40 -7.51
N GLU A 86 22.26 -2.51 -7.54
CA GLU A 86 23.04 -2.27 -8.76
C GLU A 86 22.73 -3.31 -9.83
N LYS A 87 22.69 -4.58 -9.44
CA LYS A 87 22.34 -5.66 -10.35
C LYS A 87 20.90 -5.58 -10.82
N ILE A 88 19.94 -5.29 -9.93
CA ILE A 88 18.55 -5.08 -10.28
C ILE A 88 18.41 -3.94 -11.29
N SER A 89 19.04 -2.80 -11.03
CA SER A 89 19.03 -1.64 -11.92
C SER A 89 19.62 -1.96 -13.29
N SER A 90 20.75 -2.69 -13.32
CA SER A 90 21.40 -3.11 -14.56
C SER A 90 20.49 -4.03 -15.40
N LEU A 91 19.87 -5.03 -14.78
CA LEU A 91 18.94 -5.95 -15.45
C LEU A 91 17.70 -5.21 -15.98
N TRP A 92 17.16 -4.31 -15.17
CA TRP A 92 16.00 -3.50 -15.56
C TRP A 92 16.32 -2.62 -16.77
N THR A 93 17.40 -1.84 -16.70
CA THR A 93 17.84 -0.95 -17.78
C THR A 93 18.15 -1.71 -19.07
N ALA A 94 18.76 -2.90 -18.97
CA ALA A 94 19.06 -3.72 -20.14
C ALA A 94 17.80 -4.13 -20.92
N LYS A 95 16.65 -4.33 -20.24
CA LYS A 95 15.38 -4.72 -20.85
C LYS A 95 14.50 -3.53 -21.22
N HIS A 96 14.41 -2.53 -20.36
CA HIS A 96 13.44 -1.45 -20.43
C HIS A 96 14.03 -0.08 -20.80
N GLY A 97 15.36 0.01 -21.01
CA GLY A 97 16.03 1.25 -21.35
C GLY A 97 15.95 2.28 -20.23
N ASP A 98 15.47 3.47 -20.55
CA ASP A 98 15.34 4.59 -19.63
C ASP A 98 14.01 4.63 -18.86
N PHE A 99 13.14 3.63 -19.05
CA PHE A 99 11.92 3.50 -18.24
C PHE A 99 12.27 3.00 -16.84
N ILE A 100 12.06 3.84 -15.82
CA ILE A 100 12.46 3.54 -14.43
C ILE A 100 11.55 2.55 -13.71
N GLY A 101 10.47 2.10 -14.35
CA GLY A 101 9.49 1.18 -13.74
C GLY A 101 8.32 1.92 -13.08
N THR A 102 7.51 1.16 -12.36
CA THR A 102 6.39 1.70 -11.58
C THR A 102 6.76 1.86 -10.10
N ASN A 103 5.96 2.61 -9.37
CA ASN A 103 6.12 2.81 -7.94
C ASN A 103 4.82 2.50 -7.19
N CYS A 104 4.85 2.61 -5.87
CA CYS A 104 3.72 2.31 -5.00
C CYS A 104 2.45 3.11 -5.34
N ARG A 105 2.56 4.37 -5.79
CA ARG A 105 1.40 5.18 -6.18
C ARG A 105 0.80 4.72 -7.50
N ILE A 106 1.62 4.43 -8.50
CA ILE A 106 1.17 3.87 -9.79
C ILE A 106 0.48 2.52 -9.57
N ASN A 107 1.09 1.64 -8.81
CA ASN A 107 0.55 0.32 -8.53
C ASN A 107 -0.78 0.39 -7.75
N THR A 108 -0.84 1.27 -6.73
CA THR A 108 -2.06 1.49 -5.95
C THR A 108 -3.20 2.05 -6.81
N TYR A 109 -2.93 3.06 -7.65
CA TYR A 109 -3.94 3.59 -8.55
C TYR A 109 -4.42 2.54 -9.55
N THR A 110 -3.51 1.77 -10.14
CA THR A 110 -3.84 0.66 -11.05
C THR A 110 -4.82 -0.32 -10.40
N LEU A 111 -4.60 -0.68 -9.15
CA LEU A 111 -5.47 -1.59 -8.41
C LEU A 111 -6.82 -0.97 -8.05
N LEU A 112 -6.84 0.31 -7.65
CA LEU A 112 -8.03 1.00 -7.14
C LEU A 112 -8.82 1.74 -8.24
N LYS A 113 -8.37 1.71 -9.47
CA LYS A 113 -9.06 2.31 -10.61
C LYS A 113 -10.51 1.83 -10.67
N GLY A 114 -11.46 2.77 -10.71
CA GLY A 114 -12.89 2.47 -10.68
C GLY A 114 -13.48 2.18 -9.29
N LYS A 115 -12.65 2.07 -8.25
CA LYS A 115 -13.06 1.90 -6.85
C LYS A 115 -12.99 3.20 -6.04
N ILE A 116 -12.44 4.24 -6.62
CA ILE A 116 -12.39 5.58 -6.03
C ILE A 116 -13.14 6.53 -6.96
N LYS A 117 -14.13 7.24 -6.41
CA LYS A 117 -14.73 8.37 -7.14
C LYS A 117 -13.88 9.60 -6.86
N ILE A 118 -13.20 10.05 -7.89
CA ILE A 118 -12.34 11.23 -7.85
C ILE A 118 -13.22 12.49 -8.02
N PRO A 119 -13.07 13.52 -7.18
CA PRO A 119 -13.82 14.76 -7.34
C PRO A 119 -13.41 15.48 -8.63
N GLN A 120 -14.37 16.19 -9.24
CA GLN A 120 -14.09 17.02 -10.42
C GLN A 120 -13.52 18.36 -9.98
N VAL A 121 -12.29 18.35 -9.47
CA VAL A 121 -11.53 19.54 -9.05
C VAL A 121 -10.28 19.67 -9.90
N LYS A 122 -9.83 20.90 -10.07
CA LYS A 122 -8.55 21.15 -10.75
C LYS A 122 -7.42 20.94 -9.74
N SER A 123 -6.44 20.13 -10.09
CA SER A 123 -5.19 20.03 -9.34
C SER A 123 -4.19 21.03 -9.90
N ASP A 124 -3.61 21.82 -9.00
CA ASP A 124 -2.49 22.72 -9.32
C ASP A 124 -1.12 22.07 -9.00
N SER A 125 -1.15 20.82 -8.51
CA SER A 125 0.05 20.08 -8.14
C SER A 125 0.70 19.47 -9.36
N GLU A 126 2.01 19.65 -9.47
CA GLU A 126 2.80 18.88 -10.42
C GLU A 126 2.96 17.43 -9.94
N LEU A 127 3.02 16.51 -10.90
CA LEU A 127 3.37 15.12 -10.61
C LEU A 127 4.82 15.04 -10.11
N LEU A 128 5.10 14.16 -9.20
CA LEU A 128 6.49 13.84 -8.86
C LEU A 128 7.19 13.27 -10.09
N PHE A 129 8.47 13.60 -10.23
CA PHE A 129 9.28 13.18 -11.37
C PHE A 129 9.15 11.69 -11.69
N GLN A 130 9.20 10.84 -10.67
CA GLN A 130 9.08 9.39 -10.84
C GLN A 130 7.71 8.95 -11.36
N ASP A 131 6.64 9.60 -10.94
CA ASP A 131 5.29 9.30 -11.44
C ASP A 131 5.15 9.73 -12.90
N LYS A 132 5.62 10.93 -13.20
CA LYS A 132 5.59 11.46 -14.55
C LYS A 132 6.36 10.56 -15.51
N ASP A 133 7.55 10.13 -15.14
CA ASP A 133 8.37 9.22 -15.95
C ASP A 133 7.65 7.87 -16.18
N ALA A 134 7.09 7.29 -15.10
CA ALA A 134 6.36 6.03 -15.18
C ALA A 134 5.10 6.13 -16.08
N ILE A 135 4.37 7.23 -16.00
CA ILE A 135 3.19 7.46 -16.83
C ILE A 135 3.57 7.68 -18.29
N ASP A 136 4.52 8.56 -18.56
CA ASP A 136 4.92 8.97 -19.91
C ASP A 136 5.59 7.82 -20.68
N LYS A 137 6.55 7.13 -20.04
CA LYS A 137 7.30 6.05 -20.69
C LYS A 137 6.59 4.71 -20.62
N GLY A 138 5.93 4.40 -19.52
CA GLY A 138 5.19 3.15 -19.35
C GLY A 138 3.87 3.11 -20.12
N LYS A 139 3.33 4.27 -20.54
CA LYS A 139 2.02 4.39 -21.23
C LYS A 139 0.89 3.65 -20.51
N LEU A 140 0.92 3.73 -19.19
CA LEU A 140 0.05 2.94 -18.32
C LEU A 140 -1.36 3.53 -18.18
N PHE A 141 -1.49 4.86 -18.38
CA PHE A 141 -2.69 5.62 -18.12
C PHE A 141 -3.14 6.42 -19.34
N ASP A 142 -4.45 6.43 -19.59
CA ASP A 142 -5.05 7.39 -20.52
C ASP A 142 -5.12 8.80 -19.90
N ALA A 143 -5.58 9.77 -20.67
CA ALA A 143 -5.65 11.17 -20.22
C ALA A 143 -6.54 11.36 -18.97
N LYS A 144 -7.63 10.58 -18.87
CA LYS A 144 -8.53 10.59 -17.72
C LYS A 144 -7.84 10.01 -16.49
N ASP A 145 -7.18 8.87 -16.64
CA ASP A 145 -6.43 8.23 -15.56
C ASP A 145 -5.33 9.12 -15.02
N GLN A 146 -4.61 9.82 -15.92
CA GLN A 146 -3.57 10.78 -15.51
C GLN A 146 -4.14 11.93 -14.68
N ALA A 147 -5.28 12.49 -15.11
CA ALA A 147 -5.95 13.56 -14.37
C ALA A 147 -6.45 13.07 -12.99
N ASP A 148 -7.08 11.91 -12.95
CA ASP A 148 -7.57 11.29 -11.72
C ASP A 148 -6.41 10.97 -10.76
N PHE A 149 -5.32 10.42 -11.28
CA PHE A 149 -4.10 10.14 -10.52
C PHE A 149 -3.50 11.40 -9.92
N GLN A 150 -3.40 12.48 -10.71
CA GLN A 150 -2.87 13.76 -10.28
C GLN A 150 -3.72 14.36 -9.16
N ILE A 151 -5.05 14.25 -9.23
CA ILE A 151 -5.95 14.71 -8.17
C ILE A 151 -5.79 13.82 -6.93
N LEU A 152 -5.78 12.50 -7.06
CA LEU A 152 -5.68 11.59 -5.93
C LEU A 152 -4.40 11.82 -5.10
N PHE A 153 -3.29 12.09 -5.77
CA PHE A 153 -1.96 12.28 -5.17
C PHE A 153 -1.48 13.74 -5.16
N SER A 154 -2.40 14.68 -5.22
CA SER A 154 -2.07 16.10 -5.09
C SER A 154 -1.38 16.43 -3.78
N ARG A 155 -0.51 17.42 -3.82
CA ARG A 155 0.02 18.05 -2.61
C ARG A 155 -1.09 18.83 -1.91
N VAL A 156 -1.15 18.71 -0.59
CA VAL A 156 -2.12 19.40 0.27
C VAL A 156 -1.37 20.43 1.10
N LYS A 157 -1.75 21.70 1.01
CA LYS A 157 -1.13 22.74 1.84
C LYS A 157 -1.33 22.47 3.32
N THR A 158 -0.31 22.78 4.10
CA THR A 158 -0.33 22.63 5.56
C THR A 158 0.44 23.75 6.25
N GLU A 159 0.55 23.71 7.54
CA GLU A 159 1.23 24.67 8.38
C GLU A 159 2.67 24.24 8.69
N ALA A 160 3.53 25.22 9.03
CA ALA A 160 4.89 24.97 9.49
C ALA A 160 4.88 24.46 10.95
N THR A 161 4.44 23.22 11.17
CA THR A 161 4.33 22.61 12.50
C THR A 161 4.82 21.18 12.46
N GLN A 162 5.17 20.64 13.64
CA GLN A 162 5.44 19.20 13.84
C GLN A 162 4.23 18.47 14.45
N ASP A 163 3.11 19.17 14.67
CA ASP A 163 1.90 18.54 15.19
C ASP A 163 1.22 17.70 14.09
N VAL A 164 1.39 16.38 14.18
CA VAL A 164 0.80 15.42 13.24
C VAL A 164 -0.73 15.49 13.18
N LYS A 165 -1.42 15.99 14.22
CA LYS A 165 -2.89 16.14 14.21
C LYS A 165 -3.33 17.22 13.25
N VAL A 166 -2.56 18.31 13.14
CA VAL A 166 -2.80 19.38 12.16
C VAL A 166 -2.69 18.81 10.75
N HIS A 167 -1.61 18.09 10.48
CA HIS A 167 -1.40 17.46 9.17
C HIS A 167 -2.46 16.42 8.83
N ALA A 168 -2.83 15.57 9.80
CA ALA A 168 -3.89 14.60 9.62
C ALA A 168 -5.22 15.26 9.26
N LYS A 169 -5.55 16.38 9.94
CA LYS A 169 -6.78 17.14 9.68
C LYS A 169 -6.82 17.69 8.24
N HIS A 170 -5.72 18.24 7.73
CA HIS A 170 -5.65 18.73 6.36
C HIS A 170 -5.85 17.60 5.34
N MET A 171 -5.22 16.44 5.57
CA MET A 171 -5.39 15.27 4.69
C MET A 171 -6.81 14.69 4.76
N GLU A 172 -7.40 14.59 5.96
CA GLU A 172 -8.80 14.19 6.12
C GLU A 172 -9.75 15.10 5.35
N ASP A 173 -9.59 16.42 5.48
CA ASP A 173 -10.43 17.39 4.78
C ASP A 173 -10.27 17.31 3.27
N TYR A 174 -9.05 17.03 2.80
CA TYR A 174 -8.81 16.77 1.38
C TYR A 174 -9.54 15.51 0.91
N TYR A 175 -9.34 14.39 1.60
CA TYR A 175 -9.91 13.10 1.17
C TYR A 175 -11.42 12.96 1.44
N LYS A 176 -12.06 13.81 2.23
CA LYS A 176 -13.52 13.87 2.35
C LYS A 176 -14.24 14.17 1.03
N GLN A 177 -13.54 14.74 0.06
CA GLN A 177 -14.09 15.02 -1.28
C GLN A 177 -14.17 13.77 -2.15
N PHE A 178 -13.49 12.70 -1.78
CA PHE A 178 -13.45 11.42 -2.51
C PHE A 178 -14.48 10.45 -1.94
N THR A 179 -14.92 9.51 -2.76
CA THR A 179 -15.67 8.35 -2.27
C THR A 179 -14.86 7.09 -2.52
N PHE A 180 -14.52 6.39 -1.46
CA PHE A 180 -13.79 5.13 -1.52
C PHE A 180 -14.75 3.95 -1.43
N ASP A 181 -14.47 2.88 -2.17
CA ASP A 181 -15.19 1.60 -2.03
C ASP A 181 -14.84 0.97 -0.66
N ASP A 182 -15.79 0.30 -0.04
CA ASP A 182 -15.65 -0.30 1.30
C ASP A 182 -14.90 -1.64 1.30
N LYS A 183 -14.71 -2.25 0.14
CA LYS A 183 -14.09 -3.58 -0.03
C LYS A 183 -12.57 -3.54 -0.07
N ALA A 184 -11.99 -2.38 -0.35
CA ALA A 184 -10.55 -2.18 -0.36
C ALA A 184 -10.21 -0.83 0.27
N ARG A 185 -9.05 -0.75 0.92
CA ARG A 185 -8.59 0.46 1.58
C ARG A 185 -7.28 0.92 0.98
N MET A 186 -7.15 2.21 0.77
CA MET A 186 -5.87 2.85 0.49
C MET A 186 -5.20 3.16 1.83
N LEU A 187 -4.03 2.57 2.07
CA LEU A 187 -3.22 2.85 3.25
C LEU A 187 -2.02 3.69 2.83
N SER A 188 -1.90 4.89 3.39
CA SER A 188 -0.90 5.88 2.97
C SER A 188 -0.02 6.33 4.12
N VAL A 189 1.26 6.55 3.83
CA VAL A 189 2.19 7.30 4.67
C VAL A 189 2.32 8.71 4.09
N VAL A 190 1.93 9.71 4.86
CA VAL A 190 1.98 11.11 4.45
C VAL A 190 3.27 11.74 4.96
N VAL A 191 3.93 12.47 4.09
CA VAL A 191 5.17 13.20 4.39
C VAL A 191 4.89 14.69 4.38
N HIS A 192 5.41 15.42 5.38
CA HIS A 192 5.44 16.87 5.39
C HIS A 192 6.70 17.34 4.66
N ASP A 193 6.50 17.98 3.52
CA ASP A 193 7.53 18.65 2.73
C ASP A 193 7.55 20.14 3.06
N ASN A 194 8.69 20.62 3.54
CA ASN A 194 8.91 22.02 3.91
C ASN A 194 10.08 22.66 3.15
N LEU A 195 10.50 22.06 2.04
CA LEU A 195 11.60 22.59 1.23
C LEU A 195 11.17 23.81 0.41
N ASP A 196 10.00 23.70 -0.26
CA ASP A 196 9.45 24.75 -1.12
C ASP A 196 8.07 25.23 -0.62
N GLY A 197 7.98 25.54 0.66
CA GLY A 197 6.72 25.83 1.35
C GLY A 197 6.32 24.67 2.26
N ASN A 198 5.08 24.72 2.78
CA ASN A 198 4.59 23.65 3.65
C ASN A 198 3.49 22.88 2.93
N SER A 199 3.77 21.66 2.54
CA SER A 199 2.81 20.77 1.89
C SER A 199 2.93 19.35 2.39
N LEU A 200 1.81 18.63 2.32
CA LEU A 200 1.73 17.20 2.58
C LEU A 200 1.64 16.48 1.24
N PHE A 201 2.31 15.35 1.13
CA PHE A 201 2.14 14.46 0.00
C PHE A 201 2.19 12.99 0.44
N VAL A 202 1.63 12.11 -0.36
CA VAL A 202 1.67 10.67 -0.13
C VAL A 202 3.06 10.16 -0.54
N GLY A 203 3.92 9.91 0.46
CA GLY A 203 5.28 9.40 0.25
C GLY A 203 5.32 7.89 0.02
N HIS A 204 4.37 7.16 0.60
CA HIS A 204 4.22 5.71 0.41
C HIS A 204 2.77 5.29 0.51
N VAL A 205 2.36 4.29 -0.26
CA VAL A 205 0.96 3.86 -0.32
C VAL A 205 0.82 2.45 -0.86
N GLY A 206 -0.22 1.77 -0.41
CA GLY A 206 -0.61 0.47 -0.95
C GLY A 206 -2.09 0.18 -0.72
N VAL A 207 -2.52 -0.97 -1.17
CA VAL A 207 -3.90 -1.45 -1.06
C VAL A 207 -4.01 -2.52 0.00
N LEU A 208 -4.95 -2.34 0.92
CA LEU A 208 -5.27 -3.27 1.99
C LEU A 208 -6.63 -3.90 1.72
N VAL A 209 -6.67 -5.22 1.60
CA VAL A 209 -7.90 -5.99 1.43
C VAL A 209 -8.06 -7.02 2.55
N PRO A 210 -9.31 -7.30 3.01
CA PRO A 210 -9.53 -8.30 4.03
C PRO A 210 -9.28 -9.72 3.49
N THR A 211 -8.79 -10.58 4.37
CA THR A 211 -8.67 -12.03 4.15
C THR A 211 -9.43 -12.79 5.23
N THR A 212 -9.44 -14.10 5.19
CA THR A 212 -10.10 -14.92 6.23
C THR A 212 -9.49 -14.70 7.61
N ASN A 213 -8.18 -14.45 7.70
CA ASN A 213 -7.45 -14.42 8.97
C ASN A 213 -6.74 -13.07 9.21
N GLY A 214 -7.14 -12.01 8.52
CA GLY A 214 -6.51 -10.71 8.68
C GLY A 214 -6.61 -9.87 7.42
N TYR A 215 -5.50 -9.33 6.96
CA TYR A 215 -5.43 -8.46 5.79
C TYR A 215 -4.25 -8.81 4.90
N LEU A 216 -4.44 -8.61 3.61
CA LEU A 216 -3.37 -8.56 2.61
C LEU A 216 -3.11 -7.10 2.26
N PHE A 217 -1.85 -6.67 2.40
CA PHE A 217 -1.37 -5.39 1.93
C PHE A 217 -0.50 -5.61 0.69
N VAL A 218 -0.75 -4.85 -0.36
CA VAL A 218 0.03 -4.87 -1.62
C VAL A 218 0.41 -3.47 -2.03
N GLU A 219 1.63 -3.33 -2.57
CA GLU A 219 2.21 -2.07 -3.00
C GLU A 219 3.06 -2.19 -4.27
#